data_e322878f8f29d2c6245be8b298ec063c
#
_entry.id   e322878f8f29d2c6245be8b298ec063c
#
_cell.length_a   1.000
_cell.length_b   1.000
_cell.length_c   1.000
_cell.angle_alpha   90.00
_cell.angle_beta   90.00
_cell.angle_gamma   90.00
#
_symmetry.space_group_name_H-M   'P 1'
#
loop_
_entity.id
_entity.type
_entity.pdbx_description
1 polymer ?
#
loop_
_entity_poly.entity_id
_entity_poly.type
_entity_poly.pdbx_seq_one_letter_code
_entity_poly.pdbx_strand_id
1 'polypeptide(L)'
;MKHYVTDRELFKSYPESVKEIILGAGCFWGVERLFWELPGVWTTYVSYSGGRRENPTYEEVCMGVTGHVETVNVFYDQKQIRFETILKTFWECHDPTQGMRQGNDIGEQYRSVIFCKDSQQLEAANISKEVFQTKLDEKGFGPVSYTHLRAHETLN
;
A
#
# COMPACT_ATOMS: atom_id res chain seq x y z
N MET A 1 -5.54 -5.48 -20.47
CA MET A 1 -5.73 -6.44 -19.36
C MET A 1 -6.80 -5.90 -18.42
N LYS A 2 -7.70 -6.75 -17.99
CA LYS A 2 -8.78 -6.35 -17.09
C LYS A 2 -8.62 -6.96 -15.71
N HIS A 3 -9.09 -6.25 -14.70
CA HIS A 3 -9.14 -6.75 -13.35
C HIS A 3 -10.23 -7.82 -13.21
N TYR A 4 -9.88 -8.96 -12.65
CA TYR A 4 -10.77 -10.11 -12.57
C TYR A 4 -12.09 -9.83 -11.82
N VAL A 5 -12.04 -9.04 -10.76
CA VAL A 5 -13.22 -8.76 -9.93
C VAL A 5 -13.97 -7.51 -10.39
N THR A 6 -13.25 -6.43 -10.69
CA THR A 6 -13.89 -5.16 -11.06
C THR A 6 -14.20 -5.04 -12.54
N ASP A 7 -13.70 -5.95 -13.37
CA ASP A 7 -13.80 -5.95 -14.85
C ASP A 7 -13.32 -4.65 -15.51
N ARG A 8 -12.49 -3.87 -14.82
CA ARG A 8 -11.96 -2.61 -15.33
C ARG A 8 -10.59 -2.80 -15.96
N GLU A 9 -10.29 -2.00 -16.96
CA GLU A 9 -8.98 -2.02 -17.61
C GLU A 9 -7.92 -1.49 -16.63
N LEU A 10 -6.84 -2.26 -16.43
CA LEU A 10 -5.82 -1.95 -15.43
C LEU A 10 -4.91 -0.79 -15.81
N PHE A 11 -4.61 -0.63 -17.09
CA PHE A 11 -3.60 0.33 -17.54
C PHE A 11 -4.16 1.38 -18.50
N LYS A 12 -5.48 1.59 -18.49
CA LYS A 12 -6.12 2.63 -19.28
C LYS A 12 -6.41 3.87 -18.45
N SER A 13 -6.71 4.96 -19.14
CA SER A 13 -7.17 6.18 -18.49
C SER A 13 -8.47 5.95 -17.72
N TYR A 14 -8.56 6.56 -16.57
CA TYR A 14 -9.72 6.53 -15.68
C TYR A 14 -10.26 7.95 -15.47
N PRO A 15 -11.47 8.10 -14.92
CA PRO A 15 -12.04 9.42 -14.65
C PRO A 15 -11.11 10.31 -13.83
N GLU A 16 -11.21 11.61 -14.03
CA GLU A 16 -10.37 12.59 -13.33
C GLU A 16 -10.53 12.54 -11.80
N SER A 17 -11.70 12.10 -11.31
CA SER A 17 -11.96 11.92 -9.88
C SER A 17 -11.24 10.70 -9.28
N VAL A 18 -10.69 9.81 -10.09
CA VAL A 18 -9.98 8.63 -9.64
C VAL A 18 -8.50 8.95 -9.42
N LYS A 19 -7.99 8.63 -8.24
CA LYS A 19 -6.59 8.78 -7.87
C LYS A 19 -5.96 7.44 -7.50
N GLU A 20 -4.64 7.40 -7.52
CA GLU A 20 -3.86 6.21 -7.17
C GLU A 20 -3.09 6.42 -5.87
N ILE A 21 -3.03 5.37 -5.07
CA ILE A 21 -2.10 5.23 -3.95
C ILE A 21 -1.47 3.84 -4.00
N ILE A 22 -0.23 3.71 -3.56
CA ILE A 22 0.50 2.44 -3.55
C ILE A 22 0.82 2.06 -2.12
N LEU A 23 0.37 0.87 -1.71
CA LEU A 23 0.41 0.44 -0.33
C LEU A 23 1.09 -0.92 -0.19
N GLY A 24 2.02 -1.05 0.76
CA GLY A 24 2.62 -2.32 1.16
C GLY A 24 2.24 -2.63 2.60
N ALA A 25 1.61 -3.77 2.83
CA ALA A 25 1.12 -4.18 4.14
C ALA A 25 1.28 -5.69 4.35
N GLY A 26 2.38 -6.25 3.89
CA GLY A 26 2.63 -7.68 3.90
C GLY A 26 2.29 -8.35 2.57
N CYS A 27 1.93 -9.62 2.61
CA CYS A 27 1.60 -10.39 1.40
C CYS A 27 0.48 -9.71 0.60
N PHE A 28 0.76 -9.34 -0.64
CA PHE A 28 -0.16 -8.54 -1.45
C PHE A 28 -1.45 -9.27 -1.87
N TRP A 29 -1.47 -10.60 -1.86
CA TRP A 29 -2.69 -11.35 -2.21
C TRP A 29 -3.85 -11.06 -1.27
N GLY A 30 -3.60 -11.09 0.05
CA GLY A 30 -4.61 -10.80 1.06
C GLY A 30 -4.94 -9.31 1.13
N VAL A 31 -3.93 -8.46 1.00
CA VAL A 31 -4.08 -7.00 1.05
C VAL A 31 -4.90 -6.49 -0.14
N GLU A 32 -4.62 -6.98 -1.34
CA GLU A 32 -5.35 -6.54 -2.54
C GLU A 32 -6.86 -6.79 -2.39
N ARG A 33 -7.23 -7.95 -1.89
CA ARG A 33 -8.63 -8.32 -1.70
C ARG A 33 -9.38 -7.32 -0.81
N LEU A 34 -8.77 -6.92 0.30
CA LEU A 34 -9.39 -5.96 1.23
C LEU A 34 -9.71 -4.64 0.53
N PHE A 35 -8.83 -4.18 -0.35
CA PHE A 35 -9.03 -2.91 -1.04
C PHE A 35 -10.04 -2.99 -2.17
N TRP A 36 -10.04 -4.06 -2.98
CA TRP A 36 -11.03 -4.12 -4.06
C TRP A 36 -12.47 -4.30 -3.54
N GLU A 37 -12.63 -4.80 -2.31
CA GLU A 37 -13.96 -4.94 -1.68
C GLU A 37 -14.49 -3.62 -1.11
N LEU A 38 -13.65 -2.58 -0.99
CA LEU A 38 -14.09 -1.29 -0.48
C LEU A 38 -14.95 -0.55 -1.52
N PRO A 39 -16.17 -0.11 -1.13
CA PRO A 39 -16.99 0.73 -2.03
C PRO A 39 -16.25 2.02 -2.38
N GLY A 40 -16.19 2.35 -3.65
CA GLY A 40 -15.48 3.51 -4.15
C GLY A 40 -14.08 3.24 -4.66
N VAL A 41 -13.53 2.06 -4.41
CA VAL A 41 -12.29 1.64 -5.07
C VAL A 41 -12.62 1.27 -6.52
N TRP A 42 -11.94 1.95 -7.44
CA TRP A 42 -12.17 1.79 -8.88
C TRP A 42 -11.59 0.48 -9.41
N THR A 43 -10.32 0.25 -9.11
CA THR A 43 -9.61 -1.00 -9.45
C THR A 43 -8.34 -1.13 -8.61
N THR A 44 -7.74 -2.30 -8.63
CA THR A 44 -6.47 -2.59 -7.97
C THR A 44 -5.58 -3.44 -8.85
N TYR A 45 -4.28 -3.42 -8.63
CA TYR A 45 -3.36 -4.45 -9.10
C TYR A 45 -2.19 -4.58 -8.15
N VAL A 46 -1.50 -5.71 -8.20
CA VAL A 46 -0.31 -5.96 -7.37
C VAL A 46 0.96 -5.65 -8.15
N SER A 47 1.98 -5.21 -7.44
CA SER A 47 3.28 -4.91 -8.04
C SER A 47 4.41 -5.01 -7.03
N TYR A 48 5.64 -4.90 -7.51
CA TYR A 48 6.82 -4.72 -6.68
C TYR A 48 7.30 -3.28 -6.85
N SER A 49 7.48 -2.56 -5.75
CA SER A 49 7.76 -1.13 -5.77
C SER A 49 8.86 -0.74 -4.79
N GLY A 50 9.49 0.40 -5.04
CA GLY A 50 10.45 1.02 -4.13
C GLY A 50 11.83 0.41 -4.13
N GLY A 51 12.08 -0.62 -4.91
CA GLY A 51 13.37 -1.29 -4.99
C GLY A 51 14.32 -0.65 -6.01
N ARG A 52 15.51 -1.23 -6.12
CA ARG A 52 16.59 -0.73 -6.97
C ARG A 52 16.64 -1.41 -8.33
N ARG A 53 16.05 -2.59 -8.46
CA ARG A 53 16.08 -3.39 -9.67
C ARG A 53 14.82 -3.21 -10.48
N GLU A 54 14.96 -2.92 -11.77
CA GLU A 54 13.85 -2.84 -12.70
C GLU A 54 13.34 -4.25 -13.05
N ASN A 55 12.02 -4.38 -13.18
CA ASN A 55 11.34 -5.62 -13.60
C ASN A 55 11.84 -6.88 -12.86
N PRO A 56 11.83 -6.90 -11.51
CA PRO A 56 12.30 -8.07 -10.77
C PRO A 56 11.37 -9.25 -10.95
N THR A 57 11.93 -10.47 -10.85
CA THR A 57 11.14 -11.69 -10.75
C THR A 57 10.67 -11.89 -9.31
N TYR A 58 9.65 -12.72 -9.11
CA TYR A 58 9.18 -13.10 -7.77
C TYR A 58 10.32 -13.70 -6.93
N GLU A 59 11.10 -14.59 -7.53
CA GLU A 59 12.22 -15.24 -6.83
C GLU A 59 13.29 -14.25 -6.41
N GLU A 60 13.62 -13.29 -7.26
CA GLU A 60 14.59 -12.25 -6.93
C GLU A 60 14.12 -11.37 -5.77
N VAL A 61 12.83 -11.04 -5.72
CA VAL A 61 12.26 -10.30 -4.60
C VAL A 61 12.32 -11.12 -3.31
N CYS A 62 11.99 -12.42 -3.37
CA CYS A 62 12.06 -13.31 -2.22
C CYS A 62 13.50 -13.50 -1.70
N MET A 63 14.51 -13.36 -2.56
CA MET A 63 15.91 -13.42 -2.16
C MET A 63 16.37 -12.17 -1.40
N GLY A 64 15.57 -11.11 -1.37
CA GLY A 64 15.92 -9.88 -0.65
C GLY A 64 17.00 -9.03 -1.32
N VAL A 65 17.30 -9.26 -2.58
CA VAL A 65 18.39 -8.54 -3.31
C VAL A 65 17.91 -7.34 -4.08
N THR A 66 16.61 -7.17 -4.28
CA THR A 66 16.04 -6.11 -5.11
C THR A 66 15.66 -4.85 -4.32
N GLY A 67 15.40 -4.98 -3.02
CA GLY A 67 14.87 -3.92 -2.19
C GLY A 67 13.41 -3.59 -2.46
N HIS A 68 12.73 -4.35 -3.35
CA HIS A 68 11.32 -4.14 -3.64
C HIS A 68 10.40 -4.63 -2.53
N VAL A 69 9.24 -3.99 -2.44
CA VAL A 69 8.15 -4.37 -1.55
C VAL A 69 7.01 -4.93 -2.37
N GLU A 70 6.35 -5.95 -1.86
CA GLU A 70 5.06 -6.36 -2.39
C GLU A 70 4.04 -5.27 -2.10
N THR A 71 3.46 -4.68 -3.14
CA THR A 71 2.55 -3.54 -3.03
C THR A 71 1.25 -3.77 -3.78
N VAL A 72 0.23 -3.08 -3.33
CA VAL A 72 -1.06 -2.99 -3.99
C VAL A 72 -1.24 -1.57 -4.50
N ASN A 73 -1.47 -1.44 -5.79
CA ASN A 73 -1.85 -0.17 -6.40
C ASN A 73 -3.36 -0.05 -6.30
N VAL A 74 -3.83 0.96 -5.57
CA VAL A 74 -5.25 1.19 -5.31
C VAL A 74 -5.69 2.44 -6.05
N PHE A 75 -6.62 2.28 -6.98
CA PHE A 75 -7.26 3.37 -7.70
C PHE A 75 -8.62 3.62 -7.06
N TYR A 76 -8.83 4.80 -6.54
CA TYR A 76 -10.04 5.12 -5.78
C TYR A 76 -10.72 6.38 -6.33
N ASP A 77 -12.06 6.37 -6.35
CA ASP A 77 -12.85 7.51 -6.76
C ASP A 77 -13.11 8.42 -5.56
N GLN A 78 -12.50 9.61 -5.57
CA GLN A 78 -12.61 10.59 -4.49
C GLN A 78 -14.04 11.06 -4.23
N LYS A 79 -14.95 10.88 -5.19
CA LYS A 79 -16.37 11.20 -5.02
C LYS A 79 -17.13 10.15 -4.22
N GLN A 80 -16.58 8.95 -4.11
CA GLN A 80 -17.26 7.80 -3.49
C GLN A 80 -16.58 7.32 -2.21
N ILE A 81 -15.26 7.49 -2.08
CA ILE A 81 -14.50 7.06 -0.91
C ILE A 81 -13.50 8.14 -0.51
N ARG A 82 -13.39 8.36 0.79
CA ARG A 82 -12.41 9.30 1.34
C ARG A 82 -11.04 8.63 1.43
N PHE A 83 -10.00 9.39 1.18
CA PHE A 83 -8.63 8.89 1.31
C PHE A 83 -8.33 8.39 2.73
N GLU A 84 -8.88 9.06 3.74
CA GLU A 84 -8.75 8.67 5.15
C GLU A 84 -9.32 7.26 5.42
N THR A 85 -10.36 6.85 4.71
CA THR A 85 -10.90 5.50 4.80
C THR A 85 -9.91 4.46 4.27
N ILE A 86 -9.22 4.77 3.19
CA ILE A 86 -8.16 3.92 2.63
C ILE A 86 -7.00 3.81 3.62
N LEU A 87 -6.57 4.92 4.21
CA LEU A 87 -5.50 4.92 5.20
C LEU A 87 -5.88 4.13 6.45
N LYS A 88 -7.10 4.28 6.92
CA LYS A 88 -7.61 3.51 8.06
C LYS A 88 -7.56 2.00 7.77
N THR A 89 -8.04 1.59 6.62
CA THR A 89 -7.99 0.20 6.17
C THR A 89 -6.55 -0.31 6.13
N PHE A 90 -5.64 0.50 5.60
CA PHE A 90 -4.20 0.17 5.57
C PHE A 90 -3.64 -0.09 6.97
N TRP A 91 -3.85 0.84 7.91
CA TRP A 91 -3.31 0.68 9.27
C TRP A 91 -3.93 -0.49 10.02
N GLU A 92 -5.20 -0.77 9.79
CA GLU A 92 -5.93 -1.83 10.50
C GLU A 92 -5.74 -3.23 9.91
N CYS A 93 -5.28 -3.34 8.66
CA CYS A 93 -5.17 -4.64 7.99
C CYS A 93 -3.88 -5.41 8.29
N HIS A 94 -2.92 -4.80 8.96
CA HIS A 94 -1.64 -5.41 9.27
C HIS A 94 -1.04 -4.82 10.55
N ASP A 95 0.03 -5.43 11.03
CA ASP A 95 0.78 -4.92 12.18
C ASP A 95 1.99 -4.11 11.68
N PRO A 96 1.93 -2.77 11.70
CA PRO A 96 3.01 -1.93 11.20
C PRO A 96 4.21 -1.82 12.17
N THR A 97 4.21 -2.57 13.27
CA THR A 97 5.32 -2.56 14.25
C THR A 97 6.34 -3.65 14.03
N GLN A 98 6.16 -4.51 13.02
CA GLN A 98 7.00 -5.71 12.84
C GLN A 98 8.28 -5.52 12.01
N GLY A 99 8.52 -4.34 11.46
CA GLY A 99 9.72 -4.10 10.66
C GLY A 99 9.67 -4.82 9.31
N MET A 100 10.70 -5.61 9.02
CA MET A 100 10.85 -6.32 7.75
C MET A 100 10.12 -7.67 7.76
N ARG A 101 8.93 -7.70 8.32
CA ARG A 101 8.10 -8.91 8.34
C ARG A 101 6.63 -8.56 8.57
N GLN A 102 5.76 -9.51 8.26
CA GLN A 102 4.35 -9.45 8.63
C GLN A 102 3.88 -10.86 8.98
N GLY A 103 3.64 -11.12 10.27
CA GLY A 103 3.26 -12.43 10.75
C GLY A 103 4.36 -13.47 10.47
N ASN A 104 4.01 -14.53 9.77
CA ASN A 104 4.93 -15.60 9.37
C ASN A 104 5.77 -15.27 8.13
N ASP A 105 5.41 -14.21 7.39
CA ASP A 105 6.13 -13.76 6.20
C ASP A 105 7.31 -12.88 6.62
N ILE A 106 8.53 -13.37 6.44
CA ILE A 106 9.76 -12.69 6.84
C ILE A 106 10.53 -12.25 5.59
N GLY A 107 10.88 -10.97 5.55
CA GLY A 107 11.67 -10.39 4.46
C GLY A 107 11.31 -8.94 4.21
N GLU A 108 12.22 -8.21 3.56
CA GLU A 108 12.02 -6.80 3.26
C GLU A 108 10.83 -6.53 2.34
N GLN A 109 10.43 -7.50 1.50
CA GLN A 109 9.28 -7.37 0.62
C GLN A 109 7.95 -7.24 1.37
N TYR A 110 7.92 -7.63 2.64
CA TYR A 110 6.71 -7.58 3.47
C TYR A 110 6.63 -6.38 4.41
N ARG A 111 7.55 -5.42 4.27
CA ARG A 111 7.55 -4.24 5.12
C ARG A 111 6.37 -3.31 4.83
N SER A 112 5.98 -2.53 5.82
CA SER A 112 4.91 -1.53 5.71
C SER A 112 5.39 -0.30 4.93
N VAL A 113 4.69 0.09 3.87
CA VAL A 113 5.03 1.30 3.09
C VAL A 113 3.79 1.97 2.54
N ILE A 114 3.87 3.29 2.38
CA ILE A 114 2.90 4.10 1.63
C ILE A 114 3.68 4.95 0.64
N PHE A 115 3.42 4.77 -0.64
CA PHE A 115 3.97 5.63 -1.69
C PHE A 115 2.90 6.59 -2.18
N CYS A 116 3.06 7.86 -1.82
CA CYS A 116 2.11 8.91 -2.14
C CYS A 116 2.42 9.51 -3.52
N LYS A 117 1.37 9.87 -4.24
CA LYS A 117 1.50 10.47 -5.57
C LYS A 117 1.61 11.99 -5.52
N ASP A 118 1.11 12.61 -4.46
CA ASP A 118 1.13 14.06 -4.30
C ASP A 118 1.33 14.46 -2.84
N SER A 119 1.51 15.75 -2.61
CA SER A 119 1.76 16.30 -1.28
C SER A 119 0.55 16.21 -0.35
N GLN A 120 -0.68 16.23 -0.90
CA GLN A 120 -1.90 16.09 -0.10
C GLN A 120 -2.02 14.69 0.46
N GLN A 121 -1.73 13.67 -0.35
CA GLN A 121 -1.68 12.29 0.12
C GLN A 121 -0.60 12.09 1.18
N LEU A 122 0.57 12.66 0.97
CA LEU A 122 1.68 12.57 1.92
C LEU A 122 1.34 13.19 3.27
N GLU A 123 0.73 14.37 3.26
CA GLU A 123 0.29 15.04 4.49
C GLU A 123 -0.76 14.22 5.23
N ALA A 124 -1.78 13.74 4.53
CA ALA A 124 -2.82 12.89 5.12
C ALA A 124 -2.23 11.59 5.68
N ALA A 125 -1.30 10.98 4.97
CA ALA A 125 -0.63 9.76 5.43
C ALA A 125 0.18 10.00 6.71
N ASN A 126 0.91 11.09 6.81
CA ASN A 126 1.66 11.46 8.00
C ASN A 126 0.74 11.68 9.21
N ILE A 127 -0.36 12.41 9.00
CA ILE A 127 -1.35 12.65 10.06
C ILE A 127 -1.95 11.32 10.54
N SER A 128 -2.33 10.45 9.62
CA SER A 128 -2.91 9.14 9.98
C SER A 128 -1.92 8.26 10.75
N LYS A 129 -0.64 8.31 10.38
CA LYS A 129 0.42 7.60 11.09
C LYS A 129 0.53 8.06 12.54
N GLU A 130 0.51 9.36 12.78
CA GLU A 130 0.57 9.92 14.14
C GLU A 130 -0.65 9.52 14.98
N VAL A 131 -1.84 9.59 14.38
CA VAL A 131 -3.08 9.16 15.05
C VAL A 131 -3.03 7.68 15.41
N PHE A 132 -2.57 6.85 14.50
CA PHE A 132 -2.46 5.41 14.74
C PHE A 132 -1.38 5.09 15.79
N GLN A 133 -0.23 5.79 15.75
CA GLN A 133 0.81 5.64 16.75
C GLN A 133 0.30 5.97 18.15
N THR A 134 -0.50 7.02 18.30
CA THR A 134 -1.11 7.37 19.59
C THR A 134 -1.98 6.23 20.13
N LYS A 135 -2.78 5.61 19.26
CA LYS A 135 -3.61 4.45 19.65
C LYS A 135 -2.77 3.24 20.06
N LEU A 136 -1.66 3.01 19.38
CA LEU A 136 -0.72 1.93 19.72
C LEU A 136 -0.10 2.18 21.09
N ASP A 137 0.35 3.40 21.36
CA ASP A 137 0.96 3.79 22.63
C ASP A 137 -0.01 3.62 23.80
N GLU A 138 -1.27 4.01 23.62
CA GLU A 138 -2.33 3.84 24.63
C GLU A 138 -2.57 2.37 24.98
N LYS A 139 -2.33 1.46 24.06
CA LYS A 139 -2.51 0.02 24.25
C LYS A 139 -1.23 -0.71 24.63
N GLY A 140 -0.12 0.01 24.79
CA GLY A 140 1.16 -0.58 25.16
C GLY A 140 1.90 -1.30 24.05
N PHE A 141 1.54 -1.06 22.79
CA PHE A 141 2.27 -1.59 21.63
C PHE A 141 3.49 -0.75 21.33
N GLY A 142 4.45 -1.32 20.59
CA GLY A 142 5.66 -0.62 20.20
C GLY A 142 5.44 0.44 19.11
N PRO A 143 6.52 1.12 18.69
CA PRO A 143 6.41 2.15 17.65
C PRO A 143 6.10 1.52 16.30
N VAL A 144 5.41 2.30 15.46
CA VAL A 144 5.30 1.98 14.04
C VAL A 144 6.73 1.86 13.52
N SER A 145 7.06 0.67 13.05
CA SER A 145 8.37 0.40 12.50
C SER A 145 8.48 1.05 11.12
N TYR A 146 9.40 0.67 10.32
CA TYR A 146 9.68 1.29 9.05
C TYR A 146 8.42 1.35 8.15
N THR A 147 7.67 2.46 8.22
CA THR A 147 6.69 2.82 7.21
C THR A 147 7.28 3.95 6.38
N HIS A 148 7.63 3.64 5.15
CA HIS A 148 8.25 4.60 4.27
C HIS A 148 7.17 5.47 3.63
N LEU A 149 7.11 6.73 4.05
CA LEU A 149 6.18 7.72 3.50
C LEU A 149 6.97 8.63 2.56
N ARG A 150 6.73 8.51 1.28
CA ARG A 150 7.35 9.41 0.30
C ARG A 150 6.49 9.54 -0.94
N ALA A 151 6.72 10.63 -1.68
CA ALA A 151 6.17 10.78 -3.01
C ALA A 151 6.76 9.69 -3.92
N HIS A 152 5.91 9.05 -4.69
CA HIS A 152 6.33 8.04 -5.66
C HIS A 152 6.70 8.73 -6.98
N GLU A 153 7.95 8.65 -7.36
CA GLU A 153 8.45 9.32 -8.56
C GLU A 153 8.24 8.51 -9.83
N THR A 154 8.42 7.20 -9.74
CA THR A 154 8.26 6.29 -10.89
C THR A 154 7.67 4.97 -10.47
N LEU A 155 6.78 4.43 -11.30
CA LEU A 155 6.29 3.06 -11.23
C LEU A 155 7.06 2.20 -12.22
N ASN A 156 7.70 1.18 -11.73
CA ASN A 156 8.33 0.16 -12.58
C ASN A 156 7.43 -1.06 -12.69
#